data_d9264b6358316e5fd655479eb334ebad
#
_entry.id   d9264b6358316e5fd655479eb334ebad
#
_cell.length_a   1.000
_cell.length_b   1.000
_cell.length_c   1.000
_cell.angle_alpha   90.00
_cell.angle_beta   90.00
_cell.angle_gamma   90.00
#
_symmetry.space_group_name_H-M   'P 1'
#
loop_
_entity.id
_entity.type
_entity.pdbx_description
1 polymer ?
#
loop_
_entity_poly.entity_id
_entity_poly.type
_entity_poly.pdbx_seq_one_letter_code
_entity_poly.pdbx_strand_id
1 'polypeptide(L)'
;MNKKKIWIPLLIVFCLALGFTASALLSRYNYFADERVNIFATTKNECAGTQWVCSSDSTQTVSPVTIEGDLFFCGERVPLEDPEVKERLEREPQLNTYWHSNTLMAMKMANRYFGDLDKILLENGVPTDFKYLALIESNFRNDVSPAGAVGFWQMVKATAQIYHLEVNDEVDERYNIEKSTAAACKYLLQAKNDLGNWTIAAASYNLGIAGMNQRIKDQKTNNYYDMYFNPETSRYVFRMLAMKIIFNNPKRAGFSVKEEELYQPYKFKVVEIDSSIPNIADFAAQYNLKYKHIKMLNTWLRDANLGNREHKKYQIKILEQRN
;
A
#
# COMPACT_ATOMS: atom_id res chain seq x y z
N MET A 1 53.96 5.90 42.01
CA MET A 1 53.68 4.45 41.85
C MET A 1 52.64 4.20 40.79
N ASN A 2 53.09 3.83 39.67
CA ASN A 2 52.58 3.07 38.52
C ASN A 2 51.03 2.91 38.31
N LYS A 3 50.45 3.77 37.48
CA LYS A 3 49.14 3.59 36.82
C LYS A 3 49.23 3.12 35.34
N LYS A 4 50.36 2.53 34.93
CA LYS A 4 50.59 2.18 33.49
C LYS A 4 50.42 0.69 33.12
N LYS A 5 49.94 -0.18 34.01
CA LYS A 5 49.90 -1.63 33.74
C LYS A 5 48.51 -2.26 33.50
N ILE A 6 47.43 -1.47 33.49
CA ILE A 6 46.06 -2.04 33.36
C ILE A 6 45.46 -1.90 31.94
N TRP A 7 46.08 -1.08 31.07
CA TRP A 7 45.49 -0.77 29.76
C TRP A 7 45.90 -1.74 28.63
N ILE A 8 46.99 -2.43 28.72
CA ILE A 8 47.47 -3.34 27.67
C ILE A 8 46.59 -4.59 27.52
N PRO A 9 46.14 -5.27 28.60
CA PRO A 9 45.27 -6.43 28.45
C PRO A 9 43.88 -6.06 27.96
N LEU A 10 43.34 -4.86 28.30
CA LEU A 10 42.03 -4.42 27.81
C LEU A 10 42.01 -4.08 26.30
N LEU A 11 43.13 -3.52 25.81
CA LEU A 11 43.25 -3.22 24.37
C LEU A 11 43.38 -4.50 23.54
N ILE A 12 44.08 -5.50 24.03
CA ILE A 12 44.21 -6.81 23.35
C ILE A 12 42.86 -7.55 23.33
N VAL A 13 42.09 -7.52 24.42
CA VAL A 13 40.77 -8.13 24.48
C VAL A 13 39.80 -7.41 23.54
N PHE A 14 39.88 -6.07 23.41
CA PHE A 14 39.05 -5.29 22.49
C PHE A 14 39.42 -5.57 21.03
N CYS A 15 40.71 -5.69 20.69
CA CYS A 15 41.14 -6.05 19.34
C CYS A 15 40.80 -7.49 18.98
N LEU A 16 40.85 -8.44 19.93
CA LEU A 16 40.40 -9.82 19.70
C LEU A 16 38.89 -9.92 19.53
N ALA A 17 38.09 -9.13 20.26
CA ALA A 17 36.66 -9.08 20.10
C ALA A 17 36.24 -8.50 18.73
N LEU A 18 36.92 -7.44 18.25
CA LEU A 18 36.72 -6.88 16.91
C LEU A 18 37.18 -7.84 15.81
N GLY A 19 38.28 -8.58 16.01
CA GLY A 19 38.73 -9.61 15.07
C GLY A 19 37.73 -10.77 14.95
N PHE A 20 37.10 -11.16 16.05
CA PHE A 20 36.09 -12.22 16.05
C PHE A 20 34.81 -11.79 15.37
N THR A 21 34.37 -10.54 15.54
CA THR A 21 33.17 -9.99 14.84
C THR A 21 33.44 -9.78 13.35
N ALA A 22 34.64 -9.36 12.96
CA ALA A 22 35.03 -9.23 11.55
C ALA A 22 35.14 -10.62 10.87
N SER A 23 35.68 -11.61 11.55
CA SER A 23 35.74 -12.99 11.05
C SER A 23 34.34 -13.62 10.90
N ALA A 24 33.44 -13.38 11.86
CA ALA A 24 32.07 -13.86 11.79
C ALA A 24 31.25 -13.15 10.67
N LEU A 25 31.51 -11.87 10.40
CA LEU A 25 30.92 -11.13 9.29
C LEU A 25 31.48 -11.58 7.94
N LEU A 26 32.81 -11.84 7.85
CA LEU A 26 33.43 -12.37 6.64
C LEU A 26 33.01 -13.81 6.36
N SER A 27 32.83 -14.66 7.37
CA SER A 27 32.30 -16.01 7.16
C SER A 27 30.84 -16.02 6.70
N ARG A 28 30.01 -15.10 7.21
CA ARG A 28 28.66 -14.89 6.69
C ARG A 28 28.65 -14.33 5.27
N TYR A 29 29.54 -13.41 4.95
CA TYR A 29 29.66 -12.86 3.60
C TYR A 29 30.13 -13.93 2.61
N ASN A 30 31.09 -14.76 2.95
CA ASN A 30 31.56 -15.88 2.13
C ASN A 30 30.51 -16.99 2.01
N TYR A 31 29.66 -17.22 3.03
CA TYR A 31 28.54 -18.18 2.93
C TYR A 31 27.51 -17.75 1.87
N PHE A 32 27.26 -16.44 1.73
CA PHE A 32 26.39 -15.92 0.66
C PHE A 32 27.10 -15.76 -0.69
N ALA A 33 28.42 -15.74 -0.73
CA ALA A 33 29.19 -15.61 -1.97
C ALA A 33 29.45 -16.95 -2.68
N ASP A 34 29.39 -18.07 -1.96
CA ASP A 34 29.71 -19.40 -2.49
C ASP A 34 28.45 -20.20 -2.95
N GLU A 35 27.25 -19.74 -2.62
CA GLU A 35 26.02 -20.20 -3.28
C GLU A 35 25.78 -19.41 -4.58
N ARG A 36 26.66 -19.54 -5.56
CA ARG A 36 26.24 -19.41 -6.93
C ARG A 36 25.34 -20.61 -7.23
N VAL A 37 24.09 -20.51 -6.84
CA VAL A 37 23.05 -21.39 -7.34
C VAL A 37 23.08 -21.24 -8.85
N ASN A 38 23.62 -22.23 -9.52
CA ASN A 38 23.62 -22.30 -10.97
C ASN A 38 22.18 -22.63 -11.41
N ILE A 39 21.32 -21.60 -11.49
CA ILE A 39 19.90 -21.69 -11.82
C ILE A 39 19.68 -22.27 -13.22
N PHE A 40 20.77 -22.48 -13.98
CA PHE A 40 20.74 -23.01 -15.33
C PHE A 40 21.24 -24.47 -15.46
N ALA A 41 21.43 -25.18 -14.34
CA ALA A 41 21.71 -26.61 -14.39
C ALA A 41 20.39 -27.36 -14.70
N THR A 42 20.17 -27.68 -15.97
CA THR A 42 19.12 -28.58 -16.42
C THR A 42 19.40 -29.99 -15.88
N THR A 43 18.87 -30.32 -14.72
CA THR A 43 18.67 -31.71 -14.33
C THR A 43 17.26 -32.13 -14.77
N LYS A 44 17.19 -33.01 -15.79
CA LYS A 44 16.01 -33.78 -16.08
C LYS A 44 15.71 -34.68 -14.86
N ASN A 45 14.79 -34.24 -14.01
CA ASN A 45 14.10 -35.14 -13.09
C ASN A 45 12.61 -35.01 -13.38
N GLU A 46 12.09 -36.06 -13.99
CA GLU A 46 10.66 -36.26 -14.23
C GLU A 46 9.96 -36.42 -12.88
N CYS A 47 9.30 -35.32 -12.41
CA CYS A 47 8.23 -35.45 -11.45
C CYS A 47 6.90 -35.39 -12.21
N ALA A 48 6.19 -36.50 -12.22
CA ALA A 48 4.87 -36.60 -12.81
C ALA A 48 3.90 -35.63 -12.13
N GLY A 49 3.28 -34.72 -12.92
CA GLY A 49 1.99 -34.11 -12.58
C GLY A 49 1.98 -32.64 -12.15
N THR A 50 2.71 -31.77 -12.81
CA THR A 50 2.33 -30.37 -13.12
C THR A 50 3.47 -29.74 -13.92
N GLN A 51 3.23 -29.51 -15.17
CA GLN A 51 4.23 -28.95 -16.07
C GLN A 51 4.20 -27.43 -15.90
N TRP A 52 5.13 -26.86 -15.09
CA TRP A 52 5.44 -25.45 -15.10
C TRP A 52 6.23 -25.16 -16.39
N VAL A 53 5.54 -24.70 -17.42
CA VAL A 53 6.21 -24.26 -18.65
C VAL A 53 6.73 -22.84 -18.41
N CYS A 54 7.98 -22.72 -18.00
CA CYS A 54 8.72 -21.49 -18.18
C CYS A 54 9.10 -21.42 -19.66
N SER A 55 8.40 -20.66 -20.48
CA SER A 55 8.84 -20.33 -21.84
C SER A 55 10.08 -19.45 -21.74
N SER A 56 11.24 -20.02 -22.02
CA SER A 56 12.56 -19.41 -21.85
C SER A 56 13.03 -18.58 -23.06
N ASP A 57 12.14 -17.97 -23.82
CA ASP A 57 12.52 -17.19 -24.99
C ASP A 57 12.03 -15.74 -25.01
N SER A 58 12.02 -15.09 -23.84
CA SER A 58 11.91 -13.63 -23.82
C SER A 58 13.19 -13.01 -23.27
N THR A 59 14.07 -12.59 -24.16
CA THR A 59 15.07 -11.58 -23.82
C THR A 59 14.31 -10.33 -23.35
N GLN A 60 14.25 -10.16 -22.02
CA GLN A 60 13.59 -9.00 -21.46
C GLN A 60 14.39 -7.76 -21.81
N THR A 61 13.93 -7.02 -22.81
CA THR A 61 14.54 -5.73 -23.17
C THR A 61 14.17 -4.71 -22.10
N VAL A 62 15.19 -4.18 -21.43
CA VAL A 62 15.03 -3.08 -20.47
C VAL A 62 14.86 -1.78 -21.23
N SER A 63 13.70 -1.16 -21.13
CA SER A 63 13.40 0.11 -21.77
C SER A 63 12.90 1.13 -20.73
N PRO A 64 13.25 2.42 -20.87
CA PRO A 64 12.70 3.43 -19.99
C PRO A 64 11.20 3.61 -20.23
N VAL A 65 10.46 3.90 -19.17
CA VAL A 65 9.06 4.31 -19.27
C VAL A 65 9.01 5.75 -19.74
N THR A 66 8.58 5.97 -20.99
CA THR A 66 8.48 7.32 -21.56
C THR A 66 7.16 7.98 -21.15
N ILE A 67 7.24 9.22 -20.68
CA ILE A 67 6.09 10.05 -20.35
C ILE A 67 5.87 11.01 -21.51
N GLU A 68 4.72 10.96 -22.15
CA GLU A 68 4.37 11.78 -23.30
C GLU A 68 3.06 12.52 -23.07
N GLY A 69 2.99 13.75 -23.60
CA GLY A 69 1.81 14.59 -23.53
C GLY A 69 1.59 15.24 -22.17
N ASP A 70 0.47 15.94 -22.04
CA ASP A 70 0.09 16.57 -20.78
C ASP A 70 -0.40 15.53 -19.77
N LEU A 71 0.01 15.70 -18.53
CA LEU A 71 -0.40 14.88 -17.40
C LEU A 71 -1.16 15.71 -16.38
N PHE A 72 -2.22 15.15 -15.83
CA PHE A 72 -3.06 15.80 -14.84
C PHE A 72 -3.24 14.89 -13.62
N PHE A 73 -3.25 15.50 -12.43
CA PHE A 73 -3.65 14.86 -11.19
C PHE A 73 -4.86 15.59 -10.62
N CYS A 74 -5.98 14.91 -10.45
CA CYS A 74 -7.24 15.51 -9.98
C CYS A 74 -7.68 16.75 -10.80
N GLY A 75 -7.41 16.79 -12.10
CA GLY A 75 -7.67 17.93 -12.99
C GLY A 75 -6.63 19.04 -12.92
N GLU A 76 -5.61 18.94 -12.08
CA GLU A 76 -4.51 19.89 -11.96
C GLU A 76 -3.34 19.44 -12.84
N ARG A 77 -2.79 20.36 -13.67
CA ARG A 77 -1.72 20.05 -14.62
C ARG A 77 -0.39 19.82 -13.91
N VAL A 78 0.33 18.77 -14.31
CA VAL A 78 1.72 18.51 -13.89
C VAL A 78 2.66 19.29 -14.81
N PRO A 79 3.57 20.14 -14.29
CA PRO A 79 4.45 20.99 -15.11
C PRO A 79 5.65 20.18 -15.65
N LEU A 80 5.43 19.37 -16.68
CA LEU A 80 6.46 18.51 -17.30
C LEU A 80 7.51 19.26 -18.10
N GLU A 81 7.32 20.55 -18.36
CA GLU A 81 8.31 21.47 -18.92
C GLU A 81 9.44 21.80 -17.95
N ASP A 82 9.22 21.61 -16.63
CA ASP A 82 10.28 21.69 -15.62
C ASP A 82 11.08 20.39 -15.63
N PRO A 83 12.40 20.43 -15.95
CA PRO A 83 13.23 19.24 -16.00
C PRO A 83 13.29 18.48 -14.66
N GLU A 84 13.31 19.19 -13.52
CA GLU A 84 13.35 18.58 -12.18
C GLU A 84 12.08 17.79 -11.90
N VAL A 85 10.92 18.36 -12.22
CA VAL A 85 9.62 17.68 -12.08
C VAL A 85 9.55 16.44 -12.97
N LYS A 86 10.03 16.56 -14.22
CA LYS A 86 10.06 15.45 -15.16
C LYS A 86 10.95 14.31 -14.68
N GLU A 87 12.18 14.60 -14.24
CA GLU A 87 13.12 13.60 -13.71
C GLU A 87 12.55 12.86 -12.49
N ARG A 88 11.93 13.59 -11.55
CA ARG A 88 11.28 12.99 -10.38
C ARG A 88 10.12 12.09 -10.76
N LEU A 89 9.34 12.50 -11.77
CA LEU A 89 8.23 11.69 -12.25
C LEU A 89 8.73 10.44 -12.98
N GLU A 90 9.72 10.53 -13.87
CA GLU A 90 10.26 9.40 -14.64
C GLU A 90 10.81 8.29 -13.73
N ARG A 91 11.36 8.67 -12.59
CA ARG A 91 11.89 7.73 -11.60
C ARG A 91 10.85 6.75 -11.06
N GLU A 92 9.64 7.22 -10.75
CA GLU A 92 8.64 6.40 -10.05
C GLU A 92 7.97 5.33 -10.95
N PRO A 93 7.54 5.59 -12.20
CA PRO A 93 7.10 4.55 -13.11
C PRO A 93 8.20 3.52 -13.38
N GLN A 94 9.47 3.98 -13.53
CA GLN A 94 10.60 3.09 -13.74
C GLN A 94 10.75 2.09 -12.60
N LEU A 95 10.75 2.55 -11.34
CA LEU A 95 10.84 1.69 -10.16
C LEU A 95 9.69 0.66 -10.12
N ASN A 96 8.45 1.10 -10.37
CA ASN A 96 7.28 0.22 -10.34
C ASN A 96 7.27 -0.77 -11.50
N THR A 97 7.79 -0.39 -12.68
CA THR A 97 7.92 -1.29 -13.83
C THR A 97 8.89 -2.42 -13.53
N TYR A 98 10.02 -2.15 -12.86
CA TYR A 98 10.99 -3.21 -12.50
C TYR A 98 10.65 -3.95 -11.21
N TRP A 99 9.74 -3.46 -10.40
CA TRP A 99 9.16 -4.20 -9.29
C TRP A 99 7.92 -4.98 -9.75
N HIS A 100 8.11 -5.81 -10.78
CA HIS A 100 7.05 -6.49 -11.54
C HIS A 100 6.01 -7.20 -10.70
N SER A 101 6.44 -8.02 -9.75
CA SER A 101 5.52 -8.81 -8.94
C SER A 101 4.59 -7.96 -8.11
N ASN A 102 5.11 -6.87 -7.52
CA ASN A 102 4.32 -5.94 -6.73
C ASN A 102 3.28 -5.21 -7.60
N THR A 103 3.72 -4.66 -8.74
CA THR A 103 2.82 -3.92 -9.66
C THR A 103 1.79 -4.83 -10.31
N LEU A 104 2.18 -6.07 -10.69
CA LEU A 104 1.25 -7.07 -11.22
C LEU A 104 0.17 -7.42 -10.20
N MET A 105 0.56 -7.66 -8.94
CA MET A 105 -0.40 -7.95 -7.87
C MET A 105 -1.30 -6.75 -7.57
N ALA A 106 -0.75 -5.52 -7.61
CA ALA A 106 -1.51 -4.29 -7.48
C ALA A 106 -2.59 -4.18 -8.56
N MET A 107 -2.27 -4.49 -9.83
CA MET A 107 -3.24 -4.50 -10.94
C MET A 107 -4.37 -5.52 -10.70
N LYS A 108 -4.03 -6.74 -10.27
CA LYS A 108 -5.02 -7.77 -9.97
C LYS A 108 -5.97 -7.36 -8.85
N MET A 109 -5.43 -6.77 -7.78
CA MET A 109 -6.21 -6.28 -6.64
C MET A 109 -7.04 -5.04 -7.01
N ALA A 110 -6.50 -4.13 -7.80
CA ALA A 110 -7.19 -2.92 -8.25
C ALA A 110 -8.48 -3.25 -9.04
N ASN A 111 -8.46 -4.26 -9.89
CA ASN A 111 -9.66 -4.70 -10.60
C ASN A 111 -10.82 -5.06 -9.66
N ARG A 112 -10.50 -5.58 -8.47
CA ARG A 112 -11.52 -5.93 -7.47
C ARG A 112 -12.12 -4.71 -6.78
N TYR A 113 -11.32 -3.66 -6.54
CA TYR A 113 -11.68 -2.60 -5.60
C TYR A 113 -11.85 -1.22 -6.23
N PHE A 114 -11.29 -0.95 -7.41
CA PHE A 114 -11.35 0.37 -8.03
C PHE A 114 -12.77 0.83 -8.31
N GLY A 115 -13.65 -0.07 -8.74
CA GLY A 115 -15.06 0.29 -9.00
C GLY A 115 -15.79 0.81 -7.76
N ASP A 116 -15.61 0.13 -6.62
CA ASP A 116 -16.19 0.55 -5.34
C ASP A 116 -15.56 1.86 -4.85
N LEU A 117 -14.22 2.01 -4.96
CA LEU A 117 -13.53 3.23 -4.58
C LEU A 117 -13.95 4.42 -5.43
N ASP A 118 -14.01 4.26 -6.76
CA ASP A 118 -14.44 5.32 -7.68
C ASP A 118 -15.85 5.82 -7.34
N LYS A 119 -16.78 4.88 -7.07
CA LYS A 119 -18.14 5.22 -6.66
C LYS A 119 -18.15 6.06 -5.38
N ILE A 120 -17.47 5.61 -4.32
CA ILE A 120 -17.47 6.31 -3.03
C ILE A 120 -16.79 7.66 -3.13
N LEU A 121 -15.66 7.77 -3.85
CA LEU A 121 -14.95 9.01 -4.08
C LEU A 121 -15.87 10.05 -4.78
N LEU A 122 -16.54 9.66 -5.88
CA LEU A 122 -17.46 10.52 -6.62
C LEU A 122 -18.66 10.95 -5.77
N GLU A 123 -19.29 10.03 -5.05
CA GLU A 123 -20.42 10.32 -4.16
C GLU A 123 -20.05 11.33 -3.04
N ASN A 124 -18.79 11.38 -2.66
CA ASN A 124 -18.28 12.34 -1.67
C ASN A 124 -17.61 13.58 -2.29
N GLY A 125 -17.68 13.78 -3.61
CA GLY A 125 -17.10 14.96 -4.28
C GLY A 125 -15.57 15.00 -4.32
N VAL A 126 -14.92 13.85 -4.24
CA VAL A 126 -13.46 13.69 -4.30
C VAL A 126 -13.07 13.09 -5.66
N PRO A 127 -12.03 13.62 -6.34
CA PRO A 127 -11.58 13.08 -7.61
C PRO A 127 -11.16 11.61 -7.54
N THR A 128 -11.50 10.82 -8.56
CA THR A 128 -11.20 9.38 -8.60
C THR A 128 -9.72 9.05 -8.66
N ASP A 129 -8.85 9.99 -9.01
CA ASP A 129 -7.39 9.82 -8.94
C ASP A 129 -6.91 9.43 -7.53
N PHE A 130 -7.66 9.77 -6.49
CA PHE A 130 -7.33 9.37 -5.12
C PHE A 130 -7.43 7.86 -4.85
N LYS A 131 -7.98 7.06 -5.76
CA LYS A 131 -7.85 5.59 -5.68
C LYS A 131 -6.38 5.13 -5.75
N TYR A 132 -5.53 5.90 -6.45
CA TYR A 132 -4.10 5.64 -6.50
C TYR A 132 -3.40 5.95 -5.17
N LEU A 133 -3.95 6.86 -4.35
CA LEU A 133 -3.47 7.07 -2.98
C LEU A 133 -3.69 5.80 -2.14
N ALA A 134 -4.92 5.26 -2.10
CA ALA A 134 -5.18 4.01 -1.40
C ALA A 134 -4.31 2.85 -1.92
N LEU A 135 -4.05 2.82 -3.23
CA LEU A 135 -3.18 1.82 -3.85
C LEU A 135 -1.73 1.93 -3.35
N ILE A 136 -1.12 3.13 -3.36
CA ILE A 136 0.28 3.30 -2.94
C ILE A 136 0.50 3.13 -1.44
N GLU A 137 -0.55 3.30 -0.64
CA GLU A 137 -0.52 3.12 0.81
C GLU A 137 -0.48 1.63 1.22
N SER A 138 -1.27 0.79 0.56
CA SER A 138 -1.47 -0.58 1.04
C SER A 138 -1.36 -1.67 -0.02
N ASN A 139 -1.31 -1.35 -1.30
CA ASN A 139 -1.58 -2.32 -2.40
C ASN A 139 -2.88 -3.12 -2.16
N PHE A 140 -3.86 -2.51 -1.48
CA PHE A 140 -5.11 -3.14 -1.04
C PHE A 140 -4.90 -4.38 -0.16
N ARG A 141 -3.83 -4.38 0.64
CA ARG A 141 -3.58 -5.36 1.69
C ARG A 141 -3.91 -4.76 3.05
N ASN A 142 -4.27 -5.63 3.98
CA ASN A 142 -4.62 -5.23 5.35
C ASN A 142 -3.40 -5.34 6.29
N ASP A 143 -2.22 -4.96 5.80
CA ASP A 143 -0.98 -4.93 6.57
C ASP A 143 -1.02 -3.80 7.60
N VAL A 144 -0.30 -3.98 8.71
CA VAL A 144 -0.15 -2.98 9.76
C VAL A 144 1.22 -2.34 9.62
N SER A 145 1.26 -1.01 9.53
CA SER A 145 2.53 -0.27 9.46
C SER A 145 3.23 -0.21 10.83
N PRO A 146 4.53 0.09 10.90
CA PRO A 146 5.24 0.30 12.17
C PRO A 146 4.62 1.40 13.04
N ALA A 147 3.95 2.39 12.44
CA ALA A 147 3.23 3.46 13.14
C ALA A 147 1.80 3.07 13.56
N GLY A 148 1.38 1.81 13.34
CA GLY A 148 0.03 1.34 13.64
C GLY A 148 -1.05 1.85 12.68
N ALA A 149 -0.66 2.33 11.50
CA ALA A 149 -1.60 2.63 10.42
C ALA A 149 -2.09 1.34 9.77
N VAL A 150 -3.38 1.27 9.41
CA VAL A 150 -4.01 0.05 8.90
C VAL A 150 -5.04 0.33 7.81
N GLY A 151 -5.43 -0.74 7.12
CA GLY A 151 -6.46 -0.73 6.07
C GLY A 151 -5.96 -0.15 4.75
N PHE A 152 -6.86 -0.02 3.78
CA PHE A 152 -6.50 0.44 2.44
C PHE A 152 -5.94 1.86 2.41
N TRP A 153 -6.40 2.69 3.34
CA TRP A 153 -6.02 4.09 3.48
C TRP A 153 -4.90 4.32 4.49
N GLN A 154 -4.37 3.28 5.12
CA GLN A 154 -3.30 3.35 6.12
C GLN A 154 -3.53 4.47 7.16
N MET A 155 -4.75 4.53 7.72
CA MET A 155 -5.06 5.51 8.75
C MET A 155 -4.53 5.06 10.11
N VAL A 156 -3.90 5.98 10.84
CA VAL A 156 -3.61 5.77 12.28
C VAL A 156 -4.88 5.94 13.10
N LYS A 157 -4.95 5.28 14.26
CA LYS A 157 -6.14 5.27 15.14
C LYS A 157 -6.65 6.68 15.48
N ALA A 158 -5.74 7.60 15.83
CA ALA A 158 -6.11 8.97 16.19
C ALA A 158 -6.82 9.70 15.03
N THR A 159 -6.29 9.60 13.80
CA THR A 159 -6.91 10.20 12.61
C THR A 159 -8.27 9.55 12.32
N ALA A 160 -8.38 8.22 12.40
CA ALA A 160 -9.63 7.51 12.18
C ALA A 160 -10.74 7.98 13.13
N GLN A 161 -10.42 8.18 14.39
CA GLN A 161 -11.36 8.67 15.40
C GLN A 161 -11.82 10.12 15.15
N ILE A 162 -10.93 11.01 14.66
CA ILE A 162 -11.31 12.38 14.25
C ILE A 162 -12.39 12.34 13.16
N TYR A 163 -12.31 11.38 12.22
CA TYR A 163 -13.30 11.21 11.16
C TYR A 163 -14.38 10.20 11.48
N HIS A 164 -14.60 9.92 12.79
CA HIS A 164 -15.69 9.12 13.35
C HIS A 164 -15.71 7.64 12.95
N LEU A 165 -14.53 7.04 12.71
CA LEU A 165 -14.42 5.61 12.60
C LEU A 165 -14.35 4.95 13.97
N GLU A 166 -15.10 3.88 14.15
CA GLU A 166 -15.03 3.06 15.35
C GLU A 166 -13.75 2.21 15.35
N VAL A 167 -12.97 2.29 16.43
CA VAL A 167 -11.72 1.54 16.59
C VAL A 167 -11.59 1.06 18.03
N ASN A 168 -11.96 -0.21 18.25
CA ASN A 168 -11.84 -0.94 19.51
C ASN A 168 -11.34 -2.37 19.27
N ASP A 169 -11.39 -3.25 20.27
CA ASP A 169 -10.85 -4.61 20.18
C ASP A 169 -11.70 -5.53 19.27
N GLU A 170 -13.02 -5.31 19.18
CA GLU A 170 -13.94 -6.12 18.38
C GLU A 170 -14.15 -5.52 16.97
N VAL A 171 -14.12 -4.18 16.86
CA VAL A 171 -14.43 -3.42 15.66
C VAL A 171 -13.30 -2.46 15.34
N ASP A 172 -12.79 -2.54 14.11
CA ASP A 172 -11.85 -1.56 13.57
C ASP A 172 -12.26 -1.16 12.14
N GLU A 173 -13.01 -0.05 12.05
CA GLU A 173 -13.57 0.42 10.79
C GLU A 173 -12.55 0.98 9.80
N ARG A 174 -11.27 1.09 10.20
CA ARG A 174 -10.18 1.39 9.26
C ARG A 174 -10.01 0.28 8.22
N TYR A 175 -10.42 -0.95 8.55
CA TYR A 175 -10.46 -2.09 7.64
C TYR A 175 -11.77 -2.21 6.84
N ASN A 176 -12.77 -1.38 7.13
CA ASN A 176 -14.01 -1.31 6.35
C ASN A 176 -13.80 -0.39 5.16
N ILE A 177 -13.87 -0.92 3.95
CA ILE A 177 -13.55 -0.19 2.71
C ILE A 177 -14.45 1.04 2.55
N GLU A 178 -15.75 0.87 2.75
CA GLU A 178 -16.73 1.94 2.55
C GLU A 178 -16.53 3.06 3.58
N LYS A 179 -16.45 2.70 4.86
CA LYS A 179 -16.32 3.67 5.95
C LYS A 179 -14.96 4.37 5.94
N SER A 180 -13.88 3.61 5.73
CA SER A 180 -12.54 4.20 5.68
C SER A 180 -12.34 5.08 4.46
N THR A 181 -12.95 4.75 3.31
CA THR A 181 -12.92 5.60 2.11
C THR A 181 -13.71 6.89 2.35
N ALA A 182 -14.90 6.82 2.96
CA ALA A 182 -15.65 8.01 3.33
C ALA A 182 -14.90 8.92 4.32
N ALA A 183 -14.18 8.33 5.29
CA ALA A 183 -13.32 9.06 6.20
C ALA A 183 -12.13 9.71 5.49
N ALA A 184 -11.49 9.01 4.54
CA ALA A 184 -10.43 9.56 3.70
C ALA A 184 -10.94 10.73 2.84
N CYS A 185 -12.16 10.63 2.29
CA CYS A 185 -12.79 11.72 1.56
C CYS A 185 -12.95 12.96 2.42
N LYS A 186 -13.42 12.82 3.67
CA LYS A 186 -13.54 13.96 4.60
C LYS A 186 -12.19 14.62 4.87
N TYR A 187 -11.15 13.82 5.11
CA TYR A 187 -9.78 14.34 5.25
C TYR A 187 -9.34 15.13 4.02
N LEU A 188 -9.50 14.55 2.83
CA LEU A 188 -9.04 15.13 1.57
C LEU A 188 -9.79 16.43 1.23
N LEU A 189 -11.10 16.49 1.48
CA LEU A 189 -11.91 17.70 1.33
C LEU A 189 -11.46 18.81 2.28
N GLN A 190 -11.24 18.46 3.56
CA GLN A 190 -10.70 19.41 4.54
C GLN A 190 -9.32 19.90 4.08
N ALA A 191 -8.42 18.99 3.70
CA ALA A 191 -7.10 19.36 3.23
C ALA A 191 -7.14 20.26 1.98
N LYS A 192 -8.03 19.95 1.01
CA LYS A 192 -8.26 20.80 -0.17
C LYS A 192 -8.73 22.19 0.19
N ASN A 193 -9.66 22.32 1.15
CA ASN A 193 -10.18 23.59 1.60
C ASN A 193 -9.10 24.41 2.35
N ASP A 194 -8.32 23.75 3.21
CA ASP A 194 -7.32 24.42 4.05
C ASP A 194 -6.05 24.80 3.27
N LEU A 195 -5.69 24.05 2.24
CA LEU A 195 -4.41 24.13 1.52
C LEU A 195 -4.53 24.66 0.07
N GLY A 196 -5.75 24.70 -0.49
CA GLY A 196 -6.06 25.39 -1.74
C GLY A 196 -6.14 24.50 -2.99
N ASN A 197 -5.38 23.42 -3.11
CA ASN A 197 -5.39 22.56 -4.29
C ASN A 197 -5.30 21.06 -3.94
N TRP A 198 -5.67 20.17 -4.89
CA TRP A 198 -5.71 18.73 -4.68
C TRP A 198 -4.32 18.10 -4.58
N THR A 199 -3.34 18.62 -5.32
CA THR A 199 -1.97 18.11 -5.31
C THR A 199 -1.33 18.27 -3.93
N ILE A 200 -1.47 19.45 -3.33
CA ILE A 200 -1.02 19.71 -1.95
C ILE A 200 -1.85 18.92 -0.93
N ALA A 201 -3.16 18.80 -1.13
CA ALA A 201 -4.01 17.98 -0.27
C ALA A 201 -3.57 16.50 -0.29
N ALA A 202 -3.22 15.97 -1.45
CA ALA A 202 -2.65 14.63 -1.58
C ALA A 202 -1.33 14.48 -0.82
N ALA A 203 -0.40 15.43 -0.97
CA ALA A 203 0.89 15.40 -0.26
C ALA A 203 0.71 15.54 1.26
N SER A 204 -0.33 16.26 1.71
CA SER A 204 -0.65 16.41 3.14
C SER A 204 -1.11 15.11 3.79
N TYR A 205 -1.56 14.12 3.02
CA TYR A 205 -1.94 12.82 3.57
C TYR A 205 -0.74 12.11 4.22
N ASN A 206 0.44 12.31 3.68
CA ASN A 206 1.70 11.82 4.24
C ASN A 206 2.27 12.74 5.35
N LEU A 207 2.26 14.06 5.13
CA LEU A 207 2.91 15.04 6.03
C LEU A 207 2.00 15.55 7.14
N GLY A 208 0.67 15.38 7.00
CA GLY A 208 -0.36 16.03 7.80
C GLY A 208 -0.66 17.45 7.35
N ILE A 209 -1.93 17.90 7.52
CA ILE A 209 -2.38 19.25 7.15
C ILE A 209 -1.56 20.34 7.88
N ALA A 210 -1.31 20.16 9.18
CA ALA A 210 -0.53 21.12 9.96
C ALA A 210 0.93 21.24 9.47
N GLY A 211 1.57 20.09 9.18
CA GLY A 211 2.92 20.06 8.62
C GLY A 211 2.99 20.71 7.25
N MET A 212 1.99 20.47 6.39
CA MET A 212 1.91 21.09 5.07
C MET A 212 1.70 22.61 5.17
N ASN A 213 0.81 23.09 6.02
CA ASN A 213 0.63 24.52 6.27
C ASN A 213 1.92 25.20 6.72
N GLN A 214 2.71 24.54 7.59
CA GLN A 214 4.01 25.08 7.99
C GLN A 214 4.97 25.19 6.80
N ARG A 215 5.04 24.18 5.94
CA ARG A 215 5.89 24.19 4.75
C ARG A 215 5.49 25.28 3.75
N ILE A 216 4.19 25.49 3.54
CA ILE A 216 3.67 26.59 2.70
C ILE A 216 4.14 27.95 3.23
N LYS A 217 4.04 28.18 4.55
CA LYS A 217 4.49 29.42 5.18
C LYS A 217 6.01 29.63 5.05
N ASP A 218 6.78 28.58 5.32
CA ASP A 218 8.25 28.65 5.31
C ASP A 218 8.79 28.89 3.90
N GLN A 219 8.20 28.25 2.90
CA GLN A 219 8.67 28.28 1.51
C GLN A 219 7.92 29.30 0.64
N LYS A 220 6.87 29.93 1.16
CA LYS A 220 6.06 30.97 0.49
C LYS A 220 5.48 30.53 -0.85
N THR A 221 5.13 29.27 -0.98
CA THR A 221 4.47 28.68 -2.15
C THR A 221 3.51 27.59 -1.69
N ASN A 222 2.40 27.42 -2.42
CA ASN A 222 1.46 26.31 -2.30
C ASN A 222 1.45 25.42 -3.54
N ASN A 223 2.47 25.52 -4.39
CA ASN A 223 2.67 24.60 -5.51
C ASN A 223 3.59 23.47 -5.09
N TYR A 224 3.06 22.24 -5.03
CA TYR A 224 3.82 21.06 -4.62
C TYR A 224 5.12 20.86 -5.41
N TYR A 225 5.11 21.20 -6.69
CA TYR A 225 6.24 21.00 -7.59
C TYR A 225 7.40 21.97 -7.31
N ASP A 226 7.11 23.13 -6.72
CA ASP A 226 8.09 24.15 -6.33
C ASP A 226 8.59 23.99 -4.87
N MET A 227 8.07 22.98 -4.15
CA MET A 227 8.37 22.82 -2.72
C MET A 227 9.45 21.77 -2.47
N TYR A 228 10.26 22.07 -1.45
CA TYR A 228 11.26 21.14 -0.93
C TYR A 228 10.72 20.35 0.27
N PHE A 229 10.73 19.03 0.18
CA PHE A 229 10.23 18.11 1.20
C PHE A 229 11.30 17.09 1.62
N ASN A 230 11.02 16.35 2.68
CA ASN A 230 11.74 15.12 2.96
C ASN A 230 11.55 14.09 1.81
N PRO A 231 12.43 13.07 1.68
CA PRO A 231 12.38 12.14 0.56
C PRO A 231 11.05 11.42 0.38
N GLU A 232 10.31 11.15 1.45
CA GLU A 232 9.02 10.45 1.40
C GLU A 232 7.92 11.35 0.83
N THR A 233 7.70 12.52 1.43
CA THR A 233 6.68 13.48 0.97
C THR A 233 6.99 13.99 -0.44
N SER A 234 8.28 14.18 -0.79
CA SER A 234 8.69 14.66 -2.13
C SER A 234 8.35 13.68 -3.26
N ARG A 235 8.23 12.39 -2.96
CA ARG A 235 7.88 11.34 -3.92
C ARG A 235 6.40 11.00 -3.93
N TYR A 236 5.65 11.45 -2.94
CA TYR A 236 4.32 10.92 -2.65
C TYR A 236 3.32 11.10 -3.80
N VAL A 237 3.21 12.32 -4.34
CA VAL A 237 2.35 12.61 -5.51
C VAL A 237 2.88 11.90 -6.76
N PHE A 238 4.19 11.86 -6.97
CA PHE A 238 4.78 11.19 -8.13
C PHE A 238 4.54 9.67 -8.11
N ARG A 239 4.49 9.05 -6.93
CA ARG A 239 4.08 7.63 -6.79
C ARG A 239 2.65 7.39 -7.26
N MET A 240 1.70 8.28 -6.92
CA MET A 240 0.32 8.21 -7.41
C MET A 240 0.24 8.38 -8.92
N LEU A 241 0.94 9.41 -9.46
CA LEU A 241 1.05 9.66 -10.89
C LEU A 241 1.67 8.47 -11.64
N ALA A 242 2.70 7.85 -11.09
CA ALA A 242 3.31 6.66 -11.66
C ALA A 242 2.32 5.50 -11.81
N MET A 243 1.55 5.22 -10.76
CA MET A 243 0.51 4.19 -10.82
C MET A 243 -0.57 4.57 -11.83
N LYS A 244 -0.99 5.83 -11.88
CA LYS A 244 -1.94 6.33 -12.90
C LYS A 244 -1.42 6.10 -14.31
N ILE A 245 -0.16 6.44 -14.61
CA ILE A 245 0.48 6.22 -15.91
C ILE A 245 0.49 4.73 -16.29
N ILE A 246 0.95 3.89 -15.37
CA ILE A 246 1.07 2.45 -15.59
C ILE A 246 -0.31 1.81 -15.81
N PHE A 247 -1.31 2.18 -15.01
CA PHE A 247 -2.67 1.60 -15.10
C PHE A 247 -3.44 2.10 -16.32
N ASN A 248 -3.18 3.31 -16.80
CA ASN A 248 -3.80 3.83 -18.03
C ASN A 248 -3.26 3.15 -19.29
N ASN A 249 -2.01 2.69 -19.27
CA ASN A 249 -1.42 1.94 -20.37
C ASN A 249 -0.44 0.86 -19.87
N PRO A 250 -0.96 -0.26 -19.33
CA PRO A 250 -0.12 -1.31 -18.77
C PRO A 250 0.88 -1.91 -19.78
N LYS A 251 0.44 -2.08 -21.02
CA LYS A 251 1.28 -2.66 -22.09
C LYS A 251 2.51 -1.82 -22.38
N ARG A 252 2.38 -0.48 -22.36
CA ARG A 252 3.50 0.44 -22.55
C ARG A 252 4.50 0.36 -21.39
N ALA A 253 4.02 0.07 -20.19
CA ALA A 253 4.85 -0.18 -19.02
C ALA A 253 5.35 -1.64 -18.92
N GLY A 254 5.18 -2.45 -19.98
CA GLY A 254 5.68 -3.82 -20.04
C GLY A 254 4.78 -4.86 -19.36
N PHE A 255 3.56 -4.51 -18.94
CA PHE A 255 2.62 -5.43 -18.30
C PHE A 255 1.58 -5.95 -19.30
N SER A 256 1.45 -7.28 -19.37
CA SER A 256 0.39 -7.94 -20.13
C SER A 256 -0.39 -8.84 -19.19
N VAL A 257 -1.57 -8.39 -18.77
CA VAL A 257 -2.48 -9.14 -17.88
C VAL A 257 -3.78 -9.37 -18.63
N LYS A 258 -4.21 -10.61 -18.71
CA LYS A 258 -5.48 -10.96 -19.33
C LYS A 258 -6.61 -10.73 -18.33
N GLU A 259 -7.83 -10.49 -18.84
CA GLU A 259 -8.99 -10.24 -17.99
C GLU A 259 -9.31 -11.39 -17.02
N GLU A 260 -9.16 -12.63 -17.47
CA GLU A 260 -9.36 -13.82 -16.65
C GLU A 260 -8.31 -14.00 -15.53
N GLU A 261 -7.17 -13.29 -15.61
CA GLU A 261 -6.12 -13.30 -14.59
C GLU A 261 -6.36 -12.24 -13.51
N LEU A 262 -7.28 -11.30 -13.73
CA LEU A 262 -7.62 -10.24 -12.78
C LEU A 262 -8.52 -10.78 -11.66
N TYR A 263 -8.33 -10.26 -10.45
CA TYR A 263 -9.20 -10.63 -9.33
C TYR A 263 -10.55 -9.94 -9.44
N GLN A 264 -11.60 -10.72 -9.67
CA GLN A 264 -12.95 -10.22 -9.81
C GLN A 264 -13.51 -9.73 -8.46
N PRO A 265 -14.41 -8.71 -8.46
CA PRO A 265 -15.16 -8.30 -7.28
C PRO A 265 -15.91 -9.48 -6.66
N TYR A 266 -15.99 -9.50 -5.33
CA TYR A 266 -16.82 -10.47 -4.64
C TYR A 266 -18.30 -10.13 -4.81
N LYS A 267 -19.12 -11.15 -5.08
CA LYS A 267 -20.57 -11.02 -5.03
C LYS A 267 -21.05 -11.28 -3.60
N PHE A 268 -21.78 -10.33 -3.03
CA PHE A 268 -22.29 -10.41 -1.67
C PHE A 268 -23.65 -9.72 -1.55
N LYS A 269 -24.41 -10.12 -0.55
CA LYS A 269 -25.54 -9.36 -0.03
C LYS A 269 -25.18 -8.73 1.31
N VAL A 270 -25.85 -7.66 1.68
CA VAL A 270 -25.68 -6.98 2.96
C VAL A 270 -26.80 -7.34 3.89
N VAL A 271 -26.47 -7.68 5.14
CA VAL A 271 -27.40 -7.94 6.23
C VAL A 271 -27.17 -6.91 7.32
N GLU A 272 -28.20 -6.19 7.73
CA GLU A 272 -28.13 -5.26 8.85
C GLU A 272 -28.34 -6.03 10.16
N ILE A 273 -27.45 -5.83 11.13
CA ILE A 273 -27.46 -6.44 12.46
C ILE A 273 -27.41 -5.33 13.50
N ASP A 274 -28.34 -5.34 14.45
CA ASP A 274 -28.41 -4.43 15.59
C ASP A 274 -28.24 -5.14 16.94
N SER A 275 -28.07 -6.47 16.90
CA SER A 275 -27.86 -7.32 18.06
C SER A 275 -26.39 -7.77 18.16
N SER A 276 -26.01 -8.33 19.30
CA SER A 276 -24.72 -9.00 19.46
C SER A 276 -24.65 -10.29 18.66
N ILE A 277 -23.45 -10.62 18.18
CA ILE A 277 -23.13 -11.93 17.58
C ILE A 277 -22.17 -12.64 18.54
N PRO A 278 -22.66 -13.57 19.37
CA PRO A 278 -21.81 -14.25 20.34
C PRO A 278 -20.69 -15.08 19.73
N ASN A 279 -20.92 -15.62 18.52
CA ASN A 279 -19.94 -16.38 17.77
C ASN A 279 -20.13 -16.17 16.27
N ILE A 280 -19.11 -15.65 15.59
CA ILE A 280 -19.15 -15.40 14.14
C ILE A 280 -19.20 -16.71 13.32
N ALA A 281 -18.71 -17.84 13.84
CA ALA A 281 -18.81 -19.11 13.13
C ALA A 281 -20.26 -19.63 13.11
N ASP A 282 -20.99 -19.49 14.22
CA ASP A 282 -22.42 -19.86 14.31
C ASP A 282 -23.27 -18.92 13.44
N PHE A 283 -22.96 -17.63 13.44
CA PHE A 283 -23.57 -16.66 12.53
C PHE A 283 -23.34 -17.04 11.06
N ALA A 284 -22.11 -17.42 10.70
CA ALA A 284 -21.80 -17.84 9.33
C ALA A 284 -22.60 -19.08 8.91
N ALA A 285 -22.77 -20.06 9.84
CA ALA A 285 -23.52 -21.29 9.59
C ALA A 285 -24.99 -21.03 9.24
N GLN A 286 -25.62 -19.99 9.78
CA GLN A 286 -27.00 -19.59 9.43
C GLN A 286 -27.17 -19.25 7.94
N TYR A 287 -26.09 -18.86 7.27
CA TYR A 287 -26.03 -18.56 5.85
C TYR A 287 -25.36 -19.67 5.01
N ASN A 288 -25.15 -20.85 5.60
CA ASN A 288 -24.42 -21.96 4.99
C ASN A 288 -22.98 -21.56 4.55
N LEU A 289 -22.34 -20.69 5.34
CA LEU A 289 -20.99 -20.18 5.11
C LEU A 289 -20.05 -20.66 6.23
N LYS A 290 -18.74 -20.52 5.98
CA LYS A 290 -17.69 -20.75 6.98
C LYS A 290 -17.26 -19.41 7.60
N TYR A 291 -16.75 -19.45 8.83
CA TYR A 291 -16.15 -18.31 9.52
C TYR A 291 -15.27 -17.44 8.64
N LYS A 292 -14.36 -18.05 7.86
CA LYS A 292 -13.45 -17.32 6.95
C LYS A 292 -14.18 -16.47 5.91
N HIS A 293 -15.38 -16.87 5.44
CA HIS A 293 -16.12 -16.12 4.43
C HIS A 293 -16.69 -14.82 5.01
N ILE A 294 -17.12 -14.82 6.28
CA ILE A 294 -17.54 -13.61 6.97
C ILE A 294 -16.35 -12.69 7.22
N LYS A 295 -15.25 -13.22 7.77
CA LYS A 295 -14.05 -12.43 8.08
C LYS A 295 -13.39 -11.84 6.84
N MET A 296 -13.39 -12.54 5.72
CA MET A 296 -12.81 -12.09 4.46
C MET A 296 -13.52 -10.87 3.87
N LEU A 297 -14.86 -10.81 3.98
CA LEU A 297 -15.65 -9.68 3.47
C LEU A 297 -15.84 -8.58 4.52
N ASN A 298 -15.65 -8.89 5.80
CA ASN A 298 -15.84 -7.98 6.93
C ASN A 298 -14.58 -7.95 7.79
N THR A 299 -13.47 -7.50 7.18
CA THR A 299 -12.15 -7.46 7.83
C THR A 299 -12.11 -6.52 9.04
N TRP A 300 -13.09 -5.63 9.15
CA TRP A 300 -13.30 -4.71 10.27
C TRP A 300 -13.81 -5.40 11.56
N LEU A 301 -14.39 -6.61 11.46
CA LEU A 301 -14.67 -7.47 12.61
C LEU A 301 -13.35 -8.09 13.09
N ARG A 302 -12.81 -7.65 14.20
CA ARG A 302 -11.46 -8.06 14.65
C ARG A 302 -11.48 -9.30 15.54
N ASP A 303 -12.53 -9.48 16.34
CA ASP A 303 -12.66 -10.64 17.23
C ASP A 303 -13.53 -11.77 16.61
N ALA A 304 -13.68 -12.88 17.34
CA ALA A 304 -14.54 -14.02 17.00
C ALA A 304 -16.03 -13.78 17.31
N ASN A 305 -16.35 -12.69 17.98
CA ASN A 305 -17.68 -12.22 18.37
C ASN A 305 -17.86 -10.74 18.00
N LEU A 306 -19.07 -10.24 18.17
CA LEU A 306 -19.43 -8.83 18.13
C LEU A 306 -20.36 -8.53 19.30
N GLY A 307 -19.84 -7.85 20.34
CA GLY A 307 -20.58 -7.48 21.55
C GLY A 307 -21.34 -6.18 21.41
N ASN A 308 -22.38 -6.14 20.62
CA ASN A 308 -23.14 -4.93 20.32
C ASN A 308 -24.12 -4.54 21.42
N ARG A 309 -23.64 -4.08 22.58
CA ARG A 309 -24.47 -3.66 23.71
C ARG A 309 -25.28 -2.36 23.47
N GLU A 310 -24.78 -1.52 22.57
CA GLU A 310 -25.39 -0.22 22.24
C GLU A 310 -26.43 -0.33 21.12
N HIS A 311 -26.71 -1.52 20.61
CA HIS A 311 -27.64 -1.78 19.51
C HIS A 311 -27.32 -0.94 18.26
N LYS A 312 -26.04 -0.71 17.98
CA LYS A 312 -25.59 -0.07 16.75
C LYS A 312 -25.96 -0.94 15.55
N LYS A 313 -26.28 -0.28 14.43
CA LYS A 313 -26.54 -0.96 13.17
C LYS A 313 -25.24 -1.23 12.44
N TYR A 314 -24.90 -2.50 12.27
CA TYR A 314 -23.76 -2.94 11.48
C TYR A 314 -24.22 -3.61 10.18
N GLN A 315 -23.57 -3.28 9.08
CA GLN A 315 -23.79 -3.91 7.79
C GLN A 315 -22.77 -5.03 7.58
N ILE A 316 -23.24 -6.27 7.61
CA ILE A 316 -22.38 -7.44 7.40
C ILE A 316 -22.55 -7.96 5.98
N LYS A 317 -21.46 -8.06 5.26
CA LYS A 317 -21.41 -8.62 3.92
C LYS A 317 -21.41 -10.14 4.00
N ILE A 318 -22.35 -10.75 3.32
CA ILE A 318 -22.56 -12.20 3.25
C ILE A 318 -22.24 -12.64 1.83
N LEU A 319 -21.23 -13.50 1.65
CA LEU A 319 -20.81 -14.00 0.35
C LEU A 319 -21.96 -14.74 -0.33
N GLU A 320 -22.26 -14.37 -1.58
CA GLU A 320 -23.16 -15.15 -2.41
C GLU A 320 -22.45 -16.41 -2.90
N GLN A 321 -23.08 -17.57 -2.66
CA GLN A 321 -22.54 -18.83 -3.15
C GLN A 321 -22.66 -18.86 -4.68
N ARG A 322 -21.62 -19.30 -5.35
CA ARG A 322 -21.70 -19.66 -6.77
C ARG A 322 -22.56 -20.94 -6.86
N ASN A 323 -23.71 -20.82 -7.49
CA ASN A 323 -24.46 -22.01 -7.94
C ASN A 323 -23.62 -22.80 -8.94
#